data_49aa8fbf0252a2194bfdaff993aee631
#
_entry.id   49aa8fbf0252a2194bfdaff993aee631
#
_cell.length_a   1.000
_cell.length_b   1.000
_cell.length_c   1.000
_cell.angle_alpha   90.00
_cell.angle_beta   90.00
_cell.angle_gamma   90.00
#
_symmetry.space_group_name_H-M   'P 1'
#
loop_
_entity.id
_entity.type
_entity.pdbx_description
1 polymer ?
#
loop_
_entity_poly.entity_id
_entity_poly.type
_entity_poly.pdbx_seq_one_letter_code
_entity_poly.pdbx_strand_id
1 'polypeptide(L)'
;MEYEPIIASALDIYADEMTTHSSLSPMLNIACPNEEIKAVLGSLYHEVMNVEHNLFGRCRSMCKYGDFFLYLDIDEKEGITSTIGVPTTEMERLEGEDKSNPNYIQYQWNTAGMTFENWQVGHVRVLGNDKYAPYGTSVLEPARRIWRQLTLLEDAMMAYRIVRSPERRVFKIDVGSIAPNDVEQYMQKVVTQMKRNQVVDAGTGRVDLRYNPLSVDEDYFIPVRGGQSTKIESLPGGQYTGDIDDVKYLKDKLFSALKIPQSYLFRGEGANEDQTTLAQKDIRFARTIQRLQRAVISELEKIGIIHLY
;
A
#
# COMPACT_ATOMS: atom_id res chain seq x y z
N MET A 1 -1.86 3.85 1.05
CA MET A 1 -1.38 2.48 1.29
C MET A 1 -1.29 1.67 0.00
N GLU A 2 -2.31 1.63 -0.84
CA GLU A 2 -2.32 0.79 -2.07
C GLU A 2 -1.19 1.12 -3.08
N TYR A 3 -0.72 2.36 -3.12
CA TYR A 3 0.40 2.77 -3.98
C TYR A 3 1.78 2.31 -3.47
N GLU A 4 1.82 1.77 -2.26
CA GLU A 4 3.04 1.16 -1.72
C GLU A 4 3.24 -0.21 -2.36
N PRO A 5 4.38 -0.47 -3.04
CA PRO A 5 4.60 -1.71 -3.79
C PRO A 5 4.44 -2.97 -2.94
N ILE A 6 4.90 -2.94 -1.69
CA ILE A 6 4.81 -4.07 -0.76
C ILE A 6 3.34 -4.40 -0.46
N ILE A 7 2.52 -3.37 -0.24
CA ILE A 7 1.10 -3.53 0.10
C ILE A 7 0.29 -3.94 -1.12
N ALA A 8 0.58 -3.37 -2.29
CA ALA A 8 -0.05 -3.78 -3.54
C ALA A 8 0.21 -5.26 -3.84
N SER A 9 1.48 -5.68 -3.80
CA SER A 9 1.85 -7.08 -3.99
C SER A 9 1.23 -8.02 -2.94
N ALA A 10 1.11 -7.55 -1.69
CA ALA A 10 0.43 -8.31 -0.64
C ALA A 10 -1.04 -8.55 -0.96
N LEU A 11 -1.76 -7.53 -1.45
CA LEU A 11 -3.16 -7.68 -1.86
C LEU A 11 -3.32 -8.63 -3.05
N ASP A 12 -2.39 -8.54 -4.01
CA ASP A 12 -2.40 -9.42 -5.19
C ASP A 12 -2.14 -10.87 -4.78
N ILE A 13 -1.18 -11.14 -3.89
CA ILE A 13 -0.92 -12.49 -3.33
C ILE A 13 -2.17 -13.04 -2.62
N TYR A 14 -2.85 -12.24 -1.81
CA TYR A 14 -4.09 -12.67 -1.17
C TYR A 14 -5.17 -13.05 -2.19
N ALA A 15 -5.33 -12.25 -3.23
CA ALA A 15 -6.33 -12.50 -4.27
C ALA A 15 -5.97 -13.73 -5.12
N ASP A 16 -4.70 -13.87 -5.51
CA ASP A 16 -4.19 -15.01 -6.28
C ASP A 16 -4.39 -16.32 -5.52
N GLU A 17 -3.98 -16.39 -4.25
CA GLU A 17 -4.12 -17.58 -3.43
C GLU A 17 -5.59 -17.94 -3.13
N MET A 18 -6.48 -16.97 -3.11
CA MET A 18 -7.92 -17.21 -2.96
C MET A 18 -8.57 -17.75 -4.24
N THR A 19 -8.04 -17.36 -5.41
CA THR A 19 -8.61 -17.65 -6.72
C THR A 19 -7.74 -18.61 -7.54
N THR A 20 -6.92 -19.40 -6.84
CA THR A 20 -6.07 -20.40 -7.48
C THR A 20 -6.90 -21.40 -8.29
N HIS A 21 -6.56 -21.57 -9.56
CA HIS A 21 -7.18 -22.54 -10.45
C HIS A 21 -6.10 -23.26 -11.27
N SER A 22 -6.46 -24.40 -11.80
CA SER A 22 -5.61 -25.15 -12.73
C SER A 22 -6.45 -25.66 -13.91
N SER A 23 -5.78 -26.05 -14.99
CA SER A 23 -6.47 -26.66 -16.14
C SER A 23 -7.29 -27.91 -15.80
N LEU A 24 -7.01 -28.54 -14.67
CA LEU A 24 -7.68 -29.76 -14.19
C LEU A 24 -8.72 -29.48 -13.08
N SER A 25 -8.67 -28.31 -12.45
CA SER A 25 -9.55 -27.94 -11.35
C SER A 25 -10.06 -26.51 -11.58
N PRO A 26 -11.38 -26.34 -11.83
CA PRO A 26 -11.96 -25.01 -11.97
C PRO A 26 -11.85 -24.23 -10.66
N MET A 27 -11.89 -22.90 -10.74
CA MET A 27 -11.80 -22.01 -9.60
C MET A 27 -12.95 -22.25 -8.61
N LEU A 28 -14.16 -22.51 -9.13
CA LEU A 28 -15.37 -22.85 -8.35
C LEU A 28 -15.87 -24.22 -8.75
N ASN A 29 -15.98 -25.12 -7.76
CA ASN A 29 -16.55 -26.45 -7.95
C ASN A 29 -17.93 -26.54 -7.28
N ILE A 30 -18.93 -26.90 -8.06
CA ILE A 30 -20.32 -27.02 -7.61
C ILE A 30 -20.59 -28.51 -7.31
N ALA A 31 -20.75 -28.85 -6.03
CA ALA A 31 -21.11 -30.18 -5.58
C ALA A 31 -22.60 -30.19 -5.26
N CYS A 32 -23.42 -30.73 -6.17
CA CYS A 32 -24.84 -30.91 -5.98
C CYS A 32 -25.24 -32.33 -6.42
N PRO A 33 -26.10 -33.04 -5.66
CA PRO A 33 -26.60 -34.38 -6.03
C PRO A 33 -27.58 -34.34 -7.20
N ASN A 34 -28.25 -33.21 -7.45
CA ASN A 34 -29.19 -33.03 -8.55
C ASN A 34 -28.47 -32.36 -9.72
N GLU A 35 -28.37 -33.02 -10.86
CA GLU A 35 -27.69 -32.51 -12.06
C GLU A 35 -28.42 -31.34 -12.71
N GLU A 36 -29.75 -31.22 -12.58
CA GLU A 36 -30.50 -30.09 -13.09
C GLU A 36 -30.16 -28.80 -12.32
N ILE A 37 -30.17 -28.88 -11.00
CA ILE A 37 -29.79 -27.76 -10.12
C ILE A 37 -28.33 -27.38 -10.37
N LYS A 38 -27.46 -28.36 -10.52
CA LYS A 38 -26.04 -28.13 -10.81
C LYS A 38 -25.84 -27.41 -12.15
N ALA A 39 -26.63 -27.76 -13.18
CA ALA A 39 -26.58 -27.06 -14.48
C ALA A 39 -27.02 -25.60 -14.38
N VAL A 40 -28.13 -25.33 -13.67
CA VAL A 40 -28.64 -23.97 -13.43
C VAL A 40 -27.62 -23.13 -12.65
N LEU A 41 -27.07 -23.66 -11.57
CA LEU A 41 -26.02 -22.96 -10.80
C LEU A 41 -24.74 -22.79 -11.62
N GLY A 42 -24.41 -23.73 -12.50
CA GLY A 42 -23.31 -23.64 -13.45
C GLY A 42 -23.46 -22.46 -14.39
N SER A 43 -24.65 -22.29 -15.00
CA SER A 43 -24.96 -21.13 -15.85
C SER A 43 -24.86 -19.82 -15.05
N LEU A 44 -25.43 -19.75 -13.84
CA LEU A 44 -25.32 -18.58 -12.98
C LEU A 44 -23.88 -18.16 -12.73
N TYR A 45 -23.04 -19.08 -12.23
CA TYR A 45 -21.69 -18.70 -11.79
C TYR A 45 -20.73 -18.51 -12.94
N HIS A 46 -20.80 -19.31 -14.00
CA HIS A 46 -19.85 -19.23 -15.13
C HIS A 46 -20.28 -18.24 -16.20
N GLU A 47 -21.58 -18.12 -16.51
CA GLU A 47 -22.06 -17.27 -17.58
C GLU A 47 -22.51 -15.88 -17.06
N VAL A 48 -23.46 -15.84 -16.09
CA VAL A 48 -24.00 -14.57 -15.59
C VAL A 48 -22.99 -13.82 -14.72
N MET A 49 -22.44 -14.47 -13.72
CA MET A 49 -21.48 -13.86 -12.80
C MET A 49 -20.06 -13.78 -13.36
N ASN A 50 -19.74 -14.63 -14.31
CA ASN A 50 -18.41 -14.83 -14.89
C ASN A 50 -17.33 -14.86 -13.77
N VAL A 51 -17.47 -15.83 -12.86
CA VAL A 51 -16.65 -15.93 -11.66
C VAL A 51 -15.18 -16.05 -12.00
N GLU A 52 -14.83 -16.82 -13.04
CA GLU A 52 -13.42 -17.02 -13.43
C GLU A 52 -12.71 -15.73 -13.82
N HIS A 53 -13.41 -14.78 -14.42
CA HIS A 53 -12.85 -13.49 -14.80
C HIS A 53 -12.89 -12.45 -13.66
N ASN A 54 -14.01 -12.40 -12.94
CA ASN A 54 -14.29 -11.30 -12.02
C ASN A 54 -13.84 -11.56 -10.58
N LEU A 55 -13.67 -12.83 -10.17
CA LEU A 55 -13.48 -13.17 -8.77
C LEU A 55 -12.17 -12.61 -8.18
N PHE A 56 -11.09 -12.60 -8.95
CA PHE A 56 -9.82 -12.02 -8.52
C PHE A 56 -9.99 -10.56 -8.07
N GLY A 57 -10.59 -9.72 -8.92
CA GLY A 57 -10.81 -8.31 -8.60
C GLY A 57 -11.76 -8.10 -7.41
N ARG A 58 -12.78 -8.96 -7.28
CA ARG A 58 -13.73 -8.95 -6.16
C ARG A 58 -13.03 -9.34 -4.85
N CYS A 59 -12.23 -10.41 -4.85
CA CYS A 59 -11.44 -10.82 -3.69
C CYS A 59 -10.39 -9.78 -3.28
N ARG A 60 -9.71 -9.17 -4.25
CA ARG A 60 -8.75 -8.10 -4.01
C ARG A 60 -9.42 -6.90 -3.33
N SER A 61 -10.60 -6.49 -3.82
CA SER A 61 -11.38 -5.41 -3.23
C SER A 61 -11.87 -5.74 -1.83
N MET A 62 -12.32 -6.96 -1.60
CA MET A 62 -12.69 -7.47 -0.28
C MET A 62 -11.51 -7.42 0.69
N CYS A 63 -10.33 -7.86 0.29
CA CYS A 63 -9.13 -7.80 1.13
C CYS A 63 -8.73 -6.34 1.45
N LYS A 64 -8.87 -5.44 0.48
CA LYS A 64 -8.53 -4.02 0.62
C LYS A 64 -9.44 -3.28 1.58
N TYR A 65 -10.75 -3.43 1.43
CA TYR A 65 -11.75 -2.67 2.19
C TYR A 65 -12.28 -3.43 3.41
N GLY A 66 -12.24 -4.75 3.38
CA GLY A 66 -12.87 -5.62 4.37
C GLY A 66 -14.26 -6.09 3.95
N ASP A 67 -14.88 -5.39 2.99
CA ASP A 67 -16.21 -5.61 2.46
C ASP A 67 -16.19 -5.57 0.93
N PHE A 68 -17.15 -6.29 0.34
CA PHE A 68 -17.45 -6.19 -1.08
C PHE A 68 -18.95 -6.35 -1.30
N PHE A 69 -19.54 -5.45 -2.08
CA PHE A 69 -20.98 -5.44 -2.37
C PHE A 69 -21.23 -5.78 -3.82
N LEU A 70 -22.20 -6.65 -4.03
CA LEU A 70 -22.64 -7.10 -5.33
C LEU A 70 -24.15 -6.87 -5.43
N TYR A 71 -24.58 -5.96 -6.29
CA TYR A 71 -26.00 -5.80 -6.60
C TYR A 71 -26.43 -6.92 -7.55
N LEU A 72 -27.56 -7.54 -7.24
CA LEU A 72 -28.16 -8.63 -8.01
C LEU A 72 -29.41 -8.07 -8.72
N ASP A 73 -29.38 -8.11 -10.03
CA ASP A 73 -30.56 -7.81 -10.86
C ASP A 73 -31.34 -9.11 -11.06
N ILE A 74 -32.57 -9.12 -10.55
CA ILE A 74 -33.35 -10.34 -10.41
C ILE A 74 -34.67 -10.19 -11.17
N ASP A 75 -34.91 -11.09 -12.11
CA ASP A 75 -36.19 -11.25 -12.81
C ASP A 75 -37.00 -12.40 -12.17
N GLU A 76 -38.34 -12.25 -12.08
CA GLU A 76 -39.21 -13.26 -11.45
C GLU A 76 -39.23 -14.60 -12.19
N LYS A 77 -38.84 -14.66 -13.45
CA LYS A 77 -38.90 -15.87 -14.28
C LYS A 77 -37.52 -16.51 -14.51
N GLU A 78 -36.51 -15.68 -14.63
CA GLU A 78 -35.17 -16.12 -15.01
C GLU A 78 -34.21 -16.13 -13.82
N GLY A 79 -34.63 -15.59 -12.64
CA GLY A 79 -33.80 -15.45 -11.49
C GLY A 79 -32.78 -14.30 -11.66
N ILE A 80 -31.54 -14.49 -11.27
CA ILE A 80 -30.49 -13.47 -11.38
C ILE A 80 -30.02 -13.36 -12.84
N THR A 81 -30.26 -12.23 -13.46
CA THR A 81 -29.93 -11.94 -14.86
C THR A 81 -28.60 -11.21 -15.02
N SER A 82 -28.24 -10.37 -14.05
CA SER A 82 -26.96 -9.67 -14.05
C SER A 82 -26.45 -9.39 -12.65
N THR A 83 -25.14 -9.14 -12.53
CA THR A 83 -24.49 -8.80 -11.25
C THR A 83 -23.58 -7.61 -11.42
N ILE A 84 -23.77 -6.59 -10.59
CA ILE A 84 -23.02 -5.33 -10.65
C ILE A 84 -22.25 -5.14 -9.34
N GLY A 85 -20.90 -5.00 -9.44
CA GLY A 85 -20.07 -4.65 -8.30
C GLY A 85 -20.29 -3.19 -7.91
N VAL A 86 -20.68 -2.95 -6.66
CA VAL A 86 -20.89 -1.59 -6.15
C VAL A 86 -19.67 -1.13 -5.37
N PRO A 87 -19.20 0.11 -5.57
CA PRO A 87 -18.10 0.66 -4.79
C PRO A 87 -18.39 0.61 -3.29
N THR A 88 -17.49 0.01 -2.51
CA THR A 88 -17.66 -0.19 -1.07
C THR A 88 -17.85 1.13 -0.30
N THR A 89 -17.33 2.23 -0.84
CA THR A 89 -17.44 3.57 -0.24
C THR A 89 -18.81 4.22 -0.42
N GLU A 90 -19.63 3.69 -1.32
CA GLU A 90 -20.93 4.26 -1.69
C GLU A 90 -22.10 3.46 -1.12
N MET A 91 -21.86 2.24 -0.63
CA MET A 91 -22.88 1.37 -0.08
C MET A 91 -22.89 1.44 1.44
N GLU A 92 -24.06 1.69 2.00
CA GLU A 92 -24.31 1.69 3.43
C GLU A 92 -25.26 0.56 3.82
N ARG A 93 -24.94 -0.13 4.90
CA ARG A 93 -25.76 -1.18 5.46
C ARG A 93 -26.55 -0.62 6.64
N LEU A 94 -27.85 -0.67 6.54
CA LEU A 94 -28.80 -0.20 7.53
C LEU A 94 -29.32 -1.36 8.37
N GLU A 95 -29.08 -1.32 9.68
CA GLU A 95 -29.55 -2.33 10.63
C GLU A 95 -30.37 -1.68 11.74
N GLY A 96 -31.44 -2.37 12.17
CA GLY A 96 -32.23 -1.95 13.34
C GLY A 96 -33.11 -0.72 13.12
N GLU A 97 -33.36 -0.30 11.89
CA GLU A 97 -34.26 0.80 11.57
C GLU A 97 -35.74 0.38 11.81
N ASP A 98 -36.06 -0.87 11.53
CA ASP A 98 -37.39 -1.41 11.82
C ASP A 98 -37.46 -1.84 13.29
N LYS A 99 -38.23 -1.09 14.09
CA LYS A 99 -38.48 -1.41 15.50
C LYS A 99 -39.23 -2.71 15.73
N SER A 100 -39.97 -3.19 14.74
CA SER A 100 -40.72 -4.44 14.82
C SER A 100 -39.84 -5.64 14.52
N ASN A 101 -38.80 -5.47 13.72
CA ASN A 101 -37.82 -6.52 13.40
C ASN A 101 -36.39 -5.99 13.46
N PRO A 102 -35.73 -6.05 14.63
CA PRO A 102 -34.38 -5.54 14.81
C PRO A 102 -33.30 -6.22 13.92
N ASN A 103 -33.63 -7.40 13.38
CA ASN A 103 -32.74 -8.16 12.51
C ASN A 103 -32.95 -7.85 11.03
N TYR A 104 -33.84 -6.92 10.72
CA TYR A 104 -34.07 -6.50 9.34
C TYR A 104 -32.93 -5.67 8.82
N ILE A 105 -32.40 -6.05 7.67
CA ILE A 105 -31.23 -5.46 7.06
C ILE A 105 -31.61 -4.91 5.69
N GLN A 106 -31.28 -3.66 5.45
CA GLN A 106 -31.38 -3.02 4.15
C GLN A 106 -30.00 -2.45 3.74
N TYR A 107 -29.87 -2.18 2.46
CA TYR A 107 -28.68 -1.54 1.92
C TYR A 107 -29.10 -0.26 1.19
N GLN A 108 -28.33 0.80 1.38
CA GLN A 108 -28.55 2.07 0.70
C GLN A 108 -27.34 2.40 -0.17
N TRP A 109 -27.60 2.67 -1.44
CA TRP A 109 -26.57 3.20 -2.32
C TRP A 109 -26.66 4.72 -2.28
N ASN A 110 -25.74 5.34 -1.51
CA ASN A 110 -25.78 6.77 -1.19
C ASN A 110 -25.70 7.67 -2.41
N THR A 111 -24.88 7.33 -3.41
CA THR A 111 -24.73 8.12 -4.64
C THR A 111 -25.99 8.11 -5.48
N ALA A 112 -26.71 6.98 -5.54
CA ALA A 112 -27.93 6.82 -6.32
C ALA A 112 -29.20 7.12 -5.51
N GLY A 113 -29.11 7.21 -4.18
CA GLY A 113 -30.25 7.42 -3.28
C GLY A 113 -31.25 6.25 -3.28
N MET A 114 -30.81 5.06 -3.71
CA MET A 114 -31.64 3.85 -3.80
C MET A 114 -31.43 2.97 -2.58
N THR A 115 -32.53 2.39 -2.08
CA THR A 115 -32.52 1.41 -1.01
C THR A 115 -32.84 0.03 -1.55
N PHE A 116 -32.08 -0.97 -1.14
CA PHE A 116 -32.21 -2.35 -1.58
C PHE A 116 -32.50 -3.27 -0.40
N GLU A 117 -33.24 -4.32 -0.68
CA GLU A 117 -33.51 -5.39 0.27
C GLU A 117 -32.29 -6.33 0.41
N ASN A 118 -32.23 -7.04 1.51
CA ASN A 118 -31.12 -7.95 1.82
C ASN A 118 -30.88 -9.05 0.78
N TRP A 119 -31.92 -9.44 0.04
CA TRP A 119 -31.82 -10.47 -1.01
C TRP A 119 -31.32 -9.90 -2.36
N GLN A 120 -31.38 -8.58 -2.55
CA GLN A 120 -30.89 -7.91 -3.77
C GLN A 120 -29.39 -7.61 -3.71
N VAL A 121 -28.74 -7.77 -2.55
CA VAL A 121 -27.33 -7.44 -2.37
C VAL A 121 -26.57 -8.62 -1.78
N GLY A 122 -25.55 -9.08 -2.52
CA GLY A 122 -24.50 -9.95 -2.00
C GLY A 122 -23.49 -9.12 -1.22
N HIS A 123 -23.31 -9.43 0.07
CA HIS A 123 -22.37 -8.71 0.94
C HIS A 123 -21.31 -9.64 1.50
N VAL A 124 -20.17 -9.71 0.84
CA VAL A 124 -19.01 -10.47 1.32
C VAL A 124 -18.27 -9.66 2.36
N ARG A 125 -18.01 -10.25 3.54
CA ARG A 125 -17.36 -9.57 4.66
C ARG A 125 -16.20 -10.36 5.24
N VAL A 126 -15.09 -9.69 5.54
CA VAL A 126 -13.99 -10.24 6.32
C VAL A 126 -14.23 -9.96 7.79
N LEU A 127 -14.88 -10.90 8.48
CA LEU A 127 -15.17 -10.79 9.90
C LEU A 127 -13.89 -11.00 10.73
N GLY A 128 -13.65 -10.15 11.71
CA GLY A 128 -12.46 -10.29 12.56
C GLY A 128 -12.26 -9.22 13.61
N ASN A 129 -13.02 -8.14 13.59
CA ASN A 129 -12.90 -7.09 14.59
C ASN A 129 -14.27 -6.44 14.86
N ASP A 130 -14.77 -6.60 16.08
CA ASP A 130 -16.08 -6.10 16.50
C ASP A 130 -16.20 -4.58 16.45
N LYS A 131 -15.06 -3.87 16.44
CA LYS A 131 -15.05 -2.40 16.35
C LYS A 131 -15.73 -1.87 15.09
N TYR A 132 -15.68 -2.65 14.01
CA TYR A 132 -16.21 -2.24 12.71
C TYR A 132 -17.56 -2.89 12.37
N ALA A 133 -18.12 -3.69 13.30
CA ALA A 133 -19.44 -4.26 13.10
C ALA A 133 -20.47 -3.17 12.76
N PRO A 134 -21.35 -3.37 11.78
CA PRO A 134 -21.65 -4.61 11.06
C PRO A 134 -20.79 -4.88 9.82
N TYR A 135 -19.78 -4.05 9.56
CA TYR A 135 -18.88 -4.17 8.42
C TYR A 135 -17.72 -5.12 8.69
N GLY A 136 -17.06 -5.54 7.63
CA GLY A 136 -15.85 -6.31 7.69
C GLY A 136 -14.62 -5.46 8.03
N THR A 137 -13.48 -6.12 8.22
CA THR A 137 -12.21 -5.48 8.52
C THR A 137 -11.20 -5.80 7.43
N SER A 138 -10.59 -4.75 6.86
CA SER A 138 -9.52 -4.91 5.89
C SER A 138 -8.36 -5.75 6.45
N VAL A 139 -7.77 -6.59 5.62
CA VAL A 139 -6.54 -7.33 5.98
C VAL A 139 -5.36 -6.38 6.23
N LEU A 140 -5.47 -5.14 5.73
CA LEU A 140 -4.45 -4.10 5.90
C LEU A 140 -4.55 -3.32 7.22
N GLU A 141 -5.65 -3.46 7.98
CA GLU A 141 -5.86 -2.64 9.19
C GLU A 141 -4.74 -2.80 10.23
N PRO A 142 -4.24 -4.02 10.54
CA PRO A 142 -3.11 -4.18 11.46
C PRO A 142 -1.82 -3.52 10.97
N ALA A 143 -1.63 -3.43 9.65
CA ALA A 143 -0.44 -2.87 9.01
C ALA A 143 -0.45 -1.34 8.93
N ARG A 144 -1.61 -0.70 9.07
CA ARG A 144 -1.82 0.74 8.84
C ARG A 144 -0.89 1.64 9.65
N ARG A 145 -0.72 1.35 10.94
CA ARG A 145 0.16 2.15 11.82
C ARG A 145 1.63 1.97 11.45
N ILE A 146 2.03 0.74 11.21
CA ILE A 146 3.41 0.38 10.90
C ILE A 146 3.82 0.98 9.56
N TRP A 147 2.96 0.89 8.55
CA TRP A 147 3.17 1.50 7.25
C TRP A 147 3.44 3.01 7.35
N ARG A 148 2.64 3.75 8.13
CA ARG A 148 2.87 5.19 8.33
C ARG A 148 4.23 5.48 8.96
N GLN A 149 4.64 4.67 9.94
CA GLN A 149 5.93 4.82 10.60
C GLN A 149 7.09 4.51 9.63
N LEU A 150 6.94 3.47 8.82
CA LEU A 150 7.94 3.08 7.82
C LEU A 150 8.13 4.17 6.77
N THR A 151 7.04 4.65 6.15
CA THR A 151 7.09 5.71 5.15
C THR A 151 7.75 6.98 5.70
N LEU A 152 7.37 7.40 6.92
CA LEU A 152 7.98 8.57 7.55
C LEU A 152 9.48 8.39 7.79
N LEU A 153 9.92 7.20 8.21
CA LEU A 153 11.33 6.90 8.44
C LEU A 153 12.12 6.86 7.13
N GLU A 154 11.55 6.27 6.07
CA GLU A 154 12.16 6.24 4.74
C GLU A 154 12.32 7.65 4.17
N ASP A 155 11.30 8.48 4.27
CA ASP A 155 11.34 9.89 3.84
C ASP A 155 12.39 10.69 4.63
N ALA A 156 12.43 10.51 5.95
CA ALA A 156 13.43 11.15 6.81
C ALA A 156 14.87 10.70 6.48
N MET A 157 15.05 9.41 6.20
CA MET A 157 16.34 8.86 5.79
C MET A 157 16.79 9.43 4.45
N MET A 158 15.89 9.54 3.47
CA MET A 158 16.17 10.14 2.16
C MET A 158 16.54 11.62 2.30
N ALA A 159 15.74 12.38 3.06
CA ALA A 159 16.01 13.79 3.32
C ALA A 159 17.38 13.97 4.01
N TYR A 160 17.67 13.16 5.02
CA TYR A 160 18.96 13.20 5.72
C TYR A 160 20.13 12.91 4.78
N ARG A 161 20.01 11.90 3.91
CA ARG A 161 21.06 11.56 2.94
C ARG A 161 21.28 12.69 1.94
N ILE A 162 20.21 13.31 1.45
CA ILE A 162 20.31 14.45 0.50
C ILE A 162 20.99 15.65 1.17
N VAL A 163 20.61 15.95 2.42
CA VAL A 163 21.16 17.14 3.12
C VAL A 163 22.58 16.91 3.63
N ARG A 164 22.94 15.70 4.06
CA ARG A 164 24.25 15.41 4.64
C ARG A 164 25.26 14.75 3.72
N SER A 165 24.82 14.24 2.57
CA SER A 165 25.70 13.60 1.59
C SER A 165 26.73 14.56 0.96
N PRO A 166 26.42 15.84 0.69
CA PRO A 166 27.41 16.72 0.13
C PRO A 166 28.59 16.93 1.08
N GLU A 167 29.80 16.74 0.59
CA GLU A 167 31.00 17.19 1.28
C GLU A 167 30.96 18.71 1.43
N ARG A 168 31.09 19.18 2.66
CA ARG A 168 31.22 20.60 2.95
C ARG A 168 32.68 20.99 2.91
N ARG A 169 32.99 22.08 2.24
CA ARG A 169 34.37 22.61 2.17
C ARG A 169 34.52 23.78 3.13
N VAL A 170 35.60 23.74 3.88
CA VAL A 170 36.00 24.86 4.75
C VAL A 170 37.14 25.56 4.10
N PHE A 171 36.88 26.77 3.61
CA PHE A 171 37.90 27.67 3.03
C PHE A 171 38.49 28.52 4.17
N LYS A 172 39.70 28.20 4.58
CA LYS A 172 40.47 29.03 5.51
C LYS A 172 41.23 30.06 4.70
N ILE A 173 40.81 31.32 4.77
CA ILE A 173 41.37 32.42 3.97
C ILE A 173 42.27 33.28 4.86
N ASP A 174 43.55 33.38 4.50
CA ASP A 174 44.47 34.26 5.21
C ASP A 174 44.14 35.72 4.89
N VAL A 175 43.81 36.47 5.92
CA VAL A 175 43.50 37.90 5.81
C VAL A 175 44.72 38.80 6.10
N GLY A 176 45.89 38.20 6.42
CA GLY A 176 47.13 38.92 6.61
C GLY A 176 47.03 40.13 7.56
N SER A 177 47.44 41.29 7.09
CA SER A 177 47.46 42.54 7.87
C SER A 177 46.23 43.45 7.67
N ILE A 178 45.14 42.93 7.10
CA ILE A 178 43.92 43.70 6.87
C ILE A 178 43.32 44.16 8.21
N ALA A 179 42.89 45.43 8.29
CA ALA A 179 42.27 45.98 9.49
C ALA A 179 40.99 45.18 9.86
N PRO A 180 40.71 44.95 11.15
CA PRO A 180 39.54 44.13 11.59
C PRO A 180 38.21 44.60 10.99
N ASN A 181 38.02 45.89 10.77
CA ASN A 181 36.80 46.46 10.23
C ASN A 181 36.60 46.16 8.74
N ASP A 182 37.67 45.89 8.00
CA ASP A 182 37.64 45.65 6.56
C ASP A 182 37.63 44.16 6.19
N VAL A 183 37.83 43.26 7.18
CA VAL A 183 37.88 41.83 6.98
C VAL A 183 36.54 41.29 6.43
N GLU A 184 35.44 41.82 6.91
CA GLU A 184 34.12 41.39 6.46
C GLU A 184 33.87 41.73 5.00
N GLN A 185 34.20 42.95 4.57
CA GLN A 185 34.09 43.36 3.17
C GLN A 185 35.02 42.59 2.24
N TYR A 186 36.22 42.26 2.71
CA TYR A 186 37.16 41.44 1.98
C TYR A 186 36.62 40.02 1.79
N MET A 187 36.12 39.42 2.88
CA MET A 187 35.53 38.09 2.83
C MET A 187 34.32 38.05 1.88
N GLN A 188 33.44 39.03 1.92
CA GLN A 188 32.30 39.10 1.00
C GLN A 188 32.74 39.17 -0.48
N LYS A 189 33.79 39.91 -0.79
CA LYS A 189 34.35 39.95 -2.16
C LYS A 189 34.90 38.60 -2.59
N VAL A 190 35.65 37.93 -1.72
CA VAL A 190 36.22 36.59 -1.99
C VAL A 190 35.10 35.54 -2.19
N VAL A 191 34.10 35.54 -1.30
CA VAL A 191 32.94 34.65 -1.43
C VAL A 191 32.20 34.91 -2.76
N THR A 192 31.98 36.15 -3.12
CA THR A 192 31.30 36.51 -4.39
C THR A 192 32.12 36.08 -5.61
N GLN A 193 33.45 36.18 -5.55
CA GLN A 193 34.31 35.72 -6.64
C GLN A 193 34.37 34.19 -6.75
N MET A 194 34.27 33.48 -5.61
CA MET A 194 34.26 32.01 -5.58
C MET A 194 32.89 31.40 -5.89
N LYS A 195 31.79 32.12 -5.60
CA LYS A 195 30.46 31.71 -6.01
C LYS A 195 30.31 31.86 -7.53
N ARG A 196 30.17 30.73 -8.23
CA ARG A 196 29.84 30.71 -9.65
C ARG A 196 28.44 31.28 -9.83
N ASN A 197 28.30 32.19 -10.80
CA ASN A 197 26.99 32.72 -11.18
C ASN A 197 26.09 31.57 -11.62
N GLN A 198 24.87 31.59 -11.13
CA GLN A 198 23.84 30.64 -11.58
C GLN A 198 23.66 30.85 -13.09
N VAL A 199 23.94 29.82 -13.87
CA VAL A 199 23.63 29.83 -15.29
C VAL A 199 22.15 29.49 -15.43
N VAL A 200 21.34 30.54 -15.61
CA VAL A 200 19.95 30.41 -15.98
C VAL A 200 19.90 30.32 -17.50
N ASP A 201 19.37 29.23 -18.03
CA ASP A 201 19.10 29.10 -19.46
C ASP A 201 18.10 30.20 -19.89
N ALA A 202 18.55 31.16 -20.67
CA ALA A 202 17.74 32.29 -21.10
C ALA A 202 16.53 31.88 -21.98
N GLY A 203 16.54 30.66 -22.56
CA GLY A 203 15.46 30.17 -23.39
C GLY A 203 14.37 29.46 -22.64
N THR A 204 14.70 28.73 -21.55
CA THR A 204 13.77 27.90 -20.80
C THR A 204 13.46 28.40 -19.39
N GLY A 205 14.21 29.38 -18.89
CA GLY A 205 14.09 29.92 -17.52
C GLY A 205 14.45 28.89 -16.43
N ARG A 206 14.99 27.73 -16.80
CA ARG A 206 15.38 26.67 -15.85
C ARG A 206 16.82 26.86 -15.39
N VAL A 207 17.05 26.65 -14.09
CA VAL A 207 18.40 26.60 -13.52
C VAL A 207 19.03 25.27 -13.93
N ASP A 208 20.15 25.30 -14.62
CA ASP A 208 20.90 24.10 -14.97
C ASP A 208 21.63 23.55 -13.71
N LEU A 209 21.06 22.58 -13.07
CA LEU A 209 21.60 21.94 -11.87
C LEU A 209 22.95 21.22 -12.11
N ARG A 210 23.36 21.01 -13.36
CA ARG A 210 24.67 20.42 -13.70
C ARG A 210 25.81 21.39 -13.41
N TYR A 211 25.53 22.69 -13.47
CA TYR A 211 26.51 23.73 -13.25
C TYR A 211 26.41 24.47 -11.93
N ASN A 212 25.33 24.19 -11.16
CA ASN A 212 25.12 24.75 -9.84
C ASN A 212 24.88 23.64 -8.82
N PRO A 213 25.93 22.93 -8.38
CA PRO A 213 25.75 21.98 -7.30
C PRO A 213 25.31 22.75 -6.06
N LEU A 214 24.19 22.34 -5.47
CA LEU A 214 23.60 22.89 -4.23
C LEU A 214 24.59 22.98 -3.05
N SER A 215 25.74 22.29 -3.16
CA SER A 215 26.81 22.26 -2.16
C SER A 215 27.59 23.57 -2.02
N VAL A 216 27.56 24.48 -3.00
CA VAL A 216 28.37 25.71 -2.94
C VAL A 216 27.78 26.72 -1.95
N ASP A 217 26.48 26.67 -1.68
CA ASP A 217 25.83 27.55 -0.70
C ASP A 217 26.07 27.10 0.75
N GLU A 218 26.61 25.91 0.97
CA GLU A 218 26.88 25.33 2.30
C GLU A 218 28.38 25.35 2.68
N ASP A 219 29.25 25.89 1.82
CA ASP A 219 30.68 25.98 2.12
C ASP A 219 30.96 27.06 3.18
N TYR A 220 31.90 26.75 4.10
CA TYR A 220 32.28 27.64 5.18
C TYR A 220 33.53 28.45 4.81
N PHE A 221 33.43 29.74 4.95
CA PHE A 221 34.55 30.67 4.71
C PHE A 221 35.02 31.26 6.04
N ILE A 222 36.21 30.89 6.49
CA ILE A 222 36.74 31.29 7.79
C ILE A 222 37.97 32.15 7.59
N PRO A 223 37.97 33.42 8.06
CA PRO A 223 39.18 34.26 8.04
C PRO A 223 40.18 33.76 9.09
N VAL A 224 41.42 33.56 8.69
CA VAL A 224 42.52 33.13 9.56
C VAL A 224 43.64 34.18 9.59
N ARG A 225 44.23 34.44 10.73
CA ARG A 225 45.42 35.29 10.90
C ARG A 225 46.56 34.48 11.48
N GLY A 226 47.77 34.79 11.08
CA GLY A 226 48.95 34.21 11.70
C GLY A 226 49.86 33.38 10.79
N GLY A 227 49.93 33.78 9.48
CA GLY A 227 50.93 33.17 8.57
C GLY A 227 50.62 31.75 8.13
N GLN A 228 49.39 31.30 8.32
CA GLN A 228 48.91 30.04 7.71
C GLN A 228 48.44 30.32 6.32
N SER A 229 49.04 29.67 5.31
CA SER A 229 48.58 29.77 3.93
C SER A 229 47.11 29.37 3.81
N THR A 230 46.34 30.00 2.89
CA THR A 230 44.98 29.63 2.54
C THR A 230 44.88 28.13 2.30
N LYS A 231 44.06 27.44 3.09
CA LYS A 231 43.84 26.00 3.02
C LYS A 231 42.37 25.69 2.79
N ILE A 232 42.15 24.67 1.98
CA ILE A 232 40.83 24.12 1.76
C ILE A 232 40.79 22.79 2.52
N GLU A 233 39.93 22.66 3.50
CA GLU A 233 39.71 21.45 4.24
C GLU A 233 38.34 20.88 3.84
N SER A 234 38.25 19.60 3.51
CA SER A 234 36.99 18.90 3.27
C SER A 234 36.47 18.33 4.59
N LEU A 235 35.25 18.69 4.94
CA LEU A 235 34.52 18.01 5.99
C LEU A 235 33.78 16.84 5.33
N PRO A 236 34.16 15.59 5.58
CA PRO A 236 33.50 14.43 4.99
C PRO A 236 32.02 14.43 5.37
N GLY A 237 31.17 14.14 4.40
CA GLY A 237 29.75 13.94 4.63
C GLY A 237 29.51 12.86 5.67
N GLY A 238 28.45 12.98 6.45
CA GLY A 238 28.12 11.99 7.48
C GLY A 238 27.84 10.61 6.87
N GLN A 239 28.58 9.60 7.33
CA GLN A 239 28.24 8.21 6.99
C GLN A 239 27.02 7.77 7.79
N TYR A 240 25.98 7.38 7.06
CA TYR A 240 24.72 6.92 7.63
C TYR A 240 24.72 5.40 7.73
N THR A 241 25.11 4.86 8.87
CA THR A 241 25.20 3.42 9.10
C THR A 241 24.17 2.87 10.11
N GLY A 242 23.51 3.73 10.89
CA GLY A 242 22.66 3.31 12.02
C GLY A 242 21.20 3.04 11.69
N ASP A 243 20.60 3.76 10.73
CA ASP A 243 19.14 3.76 10.60
C ASP A 243 18.60 2.71 9.60
N ILE A 244 19.46 1.94 8.94
CA ILE A 244 19.03 0.85 8.06
C ILE A 244 18.40 -0.29 8.85
N ASP A 245 18.88 -0.55 10.07
CA ASP A 245 18.35 -1.61 10.91
C ASP A 245 16.96 -1.27 11.46
N ASP A 246 16.68 0.00 11.71
CA ASP A 246 15.36 0.47 12.10
C ASP A 246 14.35 0.30 10.95
N VAL A 247 14.75 0.62 9.72
CA VAL A 247 13.94 0.38 8.52
C VAL A 247 13.66 -1.11 8.32
N LYS A 248 14.68 -1.96 8.46
CA LYS A 248 14.54 -3.43 8.38
C LYS A 248 13.56 -3.93 9.45
N TYR A 249 13.71 -3.48 10.70
CA TYR A 249 12.81 -3.84 11.79
C TYR A 249 11.35 -3.46 11.52
N LEU A 250 11.07 -2.24 11.05
CA LEU A 250 9.71 -1.82 10.71
C LEU A 250 9.15 -2.58 9.51
N LYS A 251 9.99 -2.91 8.53
CA LYS A 251 9.62 -3.72 7.38
C LYS A 251 9.23 -5.14 7.80
N ASP A 252 10.02 -5.80 8.65
CA ASP A 252 9.72 -7.14 9.17
C ASP A 252 8.42 -7.15 9.99
N LYS A 253 8.21 -6.11 10.77
CA LYS A 253 6.98 -5.90 11.52
C LYS A 253 5.77 -5.68 10.59
N LEU A 254 5.96 -5.00 9.46
CA LEU A 254 4.93 -4.82 8.43
C LEU A 254 4.52 -6.16 7.83
N PHE A 255 5.47 -7.02 7.45
CA PHE A 255 5.18 -8.38 6.95
C PHE A 255 4.44 -9.23 7.98
N SER A 256 4.86 -9.16 9.23
CA SER A 256 4.18 -9.86 10.31
C SER A 256 2.74 -9.39 10.49
N ALA A 257 2.48 -8.10 10.33
CA ALA A 257 1.13 -7.52 10.40
C ALA A 257 0.27 -7.91 9.19
N LEU A 258 0.86 -8.01 8.00
CA LEU A 258 0.21 -8.50 6.79
C LEU A 258 0.02 -10.02 6.79
N LYS A 259 0.64 -10.76 7.72
CA LYS A 259 0.58 -12.24 7.82
C LYS A 259 1.06 -12.97 6.57
N ILE A 260 1.86 -12.33 5.74
CA ILE A 260 2.44 -12.93 4.53
C ILE A 260 3.88 -13.32 4.84
N PRO A 261 4.30 -14.53 4.48
CA PRO A 261 5.71 -14.92 4.60
C PRO A 261 6.59 -14.00 3.75
N GLN A 262 7.69 -13.54 4.32
CA GLN A 262 8.61 -12.62 3.64
C GLN A 262 9.20 -13.23 2.37
N SER A 263 9.34 -14.55 2.32
CA SER A 263 9.82 -15.33 1.18
C SER A 263 8.99 -15.15 -0.10
N TYR A 264 7.72 -14.77 -0.01
CA TYR A 264 6.87 -14.51 -1.18
C TYR A 264 7.21 -13.19 -1.90
N LEU A 265 7.74 -12.22 -1.16
CA LEU A 265 7.99 -10.87 -1.69
C LEU A 265 9.48 -10.57 -1.93
N PHE A 266 10.38 -11.24 -1.23
CA PHE A 266 11.83 -11.01 -1.34
C PHE A 266 12.63 -12.30 -1.40
N ARG A 267 13.48 -12.40 -2.42
CA ARG A 267 14.47 -13.47 -2.58
C ARG A 267 15.83 -13.12 -1.94
N GLY A 268 15.89 -12.28 -0.91
CA GLY A 268 17.15 -11.83 -0.33
C GLY A 268 17.33 -12.27 1.11
N GLU A 269 18.57 -12.51 1.54
CA GLU A 269 19.14 -12.68 2.90
C GLU A 269 18.47 -13.69 3.87
N GLY A 270 17.33 -14.31 3.53
CA GLY A 270 16.68 -15.36 4.32
C GLY A 270 16.75 -16.77 3.72
N ALA A 271 17.57 -16.98 2.71
CA ALA A 271 17.68 -18.27 2.00
C ALA A 271 18.19 -19.45 2.85
N ASN A 272 18.55 -19.21 4.12
CA ASN A 272 18.98 -20.23 5.08
C ASN A 272 17.89 -20.53 6.14
N GLU A 273 16.63 -20.13 5.94
CA GLU A 273 15.55 -20.62 6.81
C GLU A 273 15.38 -22.13 6.60
N ASP A 274 15.37 -22.88 7.70
CA ASP A 274 15.10 -24.32 7.68
C ASP A 274 13.77 -24.60 6.97
N GLN A 275 13.76 -25.56 6.06
CA GLN A 275 12.57 -25.96 5.29
C GLN A 275 11.34 -26.24 6.20
N THR A 276 11.57 -26.69 7.42
CA THR A 276 10.51 -26.95 8.42
C THR A 276 9.83 -25.66 8.89
N THR A 277 10.61 -24.59 9.08
CA THR A 277 10.10 -23.27 9.50
C THR A 277 9.28 -22.62 8.38
N LEU A 278 9.76 -22.75 7.14
CA LEU A 278 9.06 -22.25 5.95
C LEU A 278 7.71 -22.96 5.79
N ALA A 279 7.68 -24.30 5.88
CA ALA A 279 6.44 -25.08 5.78
C ALA A 279 5.43 -24.69 6.87
N GLN A 280 5.86 -24.39 8.10
CA GLN A 280 4.96 -23.94 9.17
C GLN A 280 4.37 -22.54 8.91
N LYS A 281 5.14 -21.64 8.32
CA LYS A 281 4.65 -20.30 7.92
C LYS A 281 3.61 -20.43 6.81
N ASP A 282 3.85 -21.30 5.83
CA ASP A 282 2.94 -21.56 4.72
C ASP A 282 1.61 -22.15 5.20
N ILE A 283 1.62 -23.08 6.16
CA ILE A 283 0.40 -23.64 6.74
C ILE A 283 -0.45 -22.55 7.44
N ARG A 284 0.17 -21.63 8.15
CA ARG A 284 -0.56 -20.53 8.81
C ARG A 284 -1.17 -19.58 7.80
N PHE A 285 -0.43 -19.27 6.74
CA PHE A 285 -0.92 -18.46 5.64
C PHE A 285 -2.09 -19.14 4.94
N ALA A 286 -1.96 -20.41 4.57
CA ALA A 286 -3.02 -21.19 3.95
C ALA A 286 -4.31 -21.21 4.78
N ARG A 287 -4.23 -21.32 6.12
CA ARG A 287 -5.40 -21.21 7.00
C ARG A 287 -6.06 -19.83 6.96
N THR A 288 -5.27 -18.78 6.78
CA THR A 288 -5.81 -17.42 6.62
C THR A 288 -6.57 -17.31 5.30
N ILE A 289 -6.00 -17.81 4.21
CA ILE A 289 -6.64 -17.87 2.89
C ILE A 289 -7.94 -18.69 2.93
N GLN A 290 -7.93 -19.89 3.51
CA GLN A 290 -9.13 -20.71 3.64
C GLN A 290 -10.26 -20.02 4.40
N ARG A 291 -9.94 -19.21 5.42
CA ARG A 291 -10.94 -18.43 6.14
C ARG A 291 -11.56 -17.33 5.26
N LEU A 292 -10.76 -16.67 4.44
CA LEU A 292 -11.24 -15.68 3.48
C LEU A 292 -12.08 -16.32 2.38
N GLN A 293 -11.63 -17.46 1.84
CA GLN A 293 -12.40 -18.25 0.87
C GLN A 293 -13.78 -18.65 1.41
N ARG A 294 -13.86 -19.09 2.67
CA ARG A 294 -15.16 -19.43 3.29
C ARG A 294 -16.12 -18.25 3.33
N ALA A 295 -15.63 -17.02 3.57
CA ALA A 295 -16.48 -15.84 3.55
C ALA A 295 -17.07 -15.58 2.15
N VAL A 296 -16.28 -15.80 1.10
CA VAL A 296 -16.72 -15.68 -0.29
C VAL A 296 -17.70 -16.79 -0.64
N ILE A 297 -17.36 -18.03 -0.32
CA ILE A 297 -18.21 -19.21 -0.61
C ILE A 297 -19.58 -19.07 0.06
N SER A 298 -19.63 -18.67 1.33
CA SER A 298 -20.90 -18.50 2.05
C SER A 298 -21.83 -17.48 1.38
N GLU A 299 -21.29 -16.43 0.80
CA GLU A 299 -22.12 -15.45 0.09
C GLU A 299 -22.50 -15.93 -1.32
N LEU A 300 -21.61 -16.67 -1.99
CA LEU A 300 -21.95 -17.32 -3.27
C LEU A 300 -23.08 -18.36 -3.07
N GLU A 301 -23.04 -19.15 -2.00
CA GLU A 301 -24.13 -20.08 -1.64
C GLU A 301 -25.45 -19.36 -1.45
N LYS A 302 -25.46 -18.23 -0.73
CA LYS A 302 -26.67 -17.38 -0.57
C LYS A 302 -27.20 -16.89 -1.92
N ILE A 303 -26.31 -16.40 -2.79
CA ILE A 303 -26.67 -15.95 -4.13
C ILE A 303 -27.26 -17.11 -4.96
N GLY A 304 -26.68 -18.29 -4.89
CA GLY A 304 -27.20 -19.48 -5.54
C GLY A 304 -28.59 -19.87 -5.04
N ILE A 305 -28.85 -19.78 -3.74
CA ILE A 305 -30.18 -20.04 -3.15
C ILE A 305 -31.19 -19.01 -3.68
N ILE A 306 -30.83 -17.72 -3.73
CA ILE A 306 -31.72 -16.67 -4.25
C ILE A 306 -32.08 -16.92 -5.72
N HIS A 307 -31.13 -17.38 -6.53
CA HIS A 307 -31.37 -17.68 -7.94
C HIS A 307 -32.31 -18.88 -8.16
N LEU A 308 -32.28 -19.86 -7.25
CA LEU A 308 -33.10 -21.06 -7.34
C LEU A 308 -34.53 -20.86 -6.80
N TYR A 309 -34.77 -19.81 -6.02
CA TYR A 309 -36.05 -19.51 -5.37
C TYR A 309 -36.97 -18.68 -6.25
#